data_8dc775e83b56d407a932650af3c20553
#
_entry.id   8dc775e83b56d407a932650af3c20553
#
_cell.length_a   1.000
_cell.length_b   1.000
_cell.length_c   1.000
_cell.angle_alpha   90.00
_cell.angle_beta   90.00
_cell.angle_gamma   90.00
#
_symmetry.space_group_name_H-M   'P 1'
#
loop_
_entity.id
_entity.type
_entity.pdbx_description
1 polymer ?
#
loop_
_entity_poly.entity_id
_entity_poly.type
_entity_poly.pdbx_seq_one_letter_code
_entity_poly.pdbx_strand_id
1 'polypeptide(L)'
;MSQTNFLRHFTKIMMVILVLLTLGCNMPGAGTPQTPAFDPTKAALEFQATAMSQKLTEQAAATVPAPVATQVISLPEQPTSPPPTSEPPTEVVPTATQDIEERMKSAKILLYEDTPYIGLWIQDTLNAMGLKYTFVGDAMGDFMENLNSGIQWDLIIVGAESHDYVSGDFFDVIMERVVQDKTALIVEMWYLDLISEGRIKPLTTKCGVKLQKSYDAPSSIYWLESNSPVFNEPNTAMPLIHYNAYWNYQSGDYLRLLPGSDATLLAGMFQNRNSDYGVIASCFEGRVILQTFCNHDYRKDEVQLLWENYIYNTLKSRFAVVP
;
A
#
# COMPACT_ATOMS: atom_id res chain seq x y z
N MET A 1 -31.59 24.37 54.91
CA MET A 1 -32.44 23.62 53.94
C MET A 1 -32.46 22.17 54.40
N SER A 2 -33.62 21.63 54.76
CA SER A 2 -33.77 20.34 55.39
C SER A 2 -33.48 19.18 54.42
N GLN A 3 -32.71 18.20 54.85
CA GLN A 3 -32.38 16.97 54.09
C GLN A 3 -33.62 16.25 53.50
N THR A 4 -34.78 16.43 54.09
CA THR A 4 -36.05 15.86 53.61
C THR A 4 -36.55 16.43 52.29
N ASN A 5 -36.21 17.68 51.95
CA ASN A 5 -36.60 18.27 50.67
C ASN A 5 -35.69 17.84 49.52
N PHE A 6 -34.41 17.56 49.76
CA PHE A 6 -33.49 17.02 48.77
C PHE A 6 -33.85 15.62 48.35
N LEU A 7 -34.22 14.72 49.31
CA LEU A 7 -34.60 13.37 49.02
C LEU A 7 -35.89 13.31 48.19
N ARG A 8 -36.87 14.19 48.47
CA ARG A 8 -38.13 14.25 47.70
C ARG A 8 -37.91 14.73 46.24
N HIS A 9 -37.01 15.62 45.99
CA HIS A 9 -36.69 16.05 44.61
C HIS A 9 -35.92 14.98 43.84
N PHE A 10 -35.00 14.28 44.51
CA PHE A 10 -34.23 13.20 43.90
C PHE A 10 -35.12 12.03 43.48
N THR A 11 -36.08 11.63 44.35
CA THR A 11 -37.02 10.56 44.04
C THR A 11 -37.95 10.92 42.86
N LYS A 12 -38.38 12.17 42.74
CA LYS A 12 -39.19 12.63 41.62
C LYS A 12 -38.41 12.62 40.29
N ILE A 13 -37.14 13.04 40.28
CA ILE A 13 -36.27 13.01 39.09
C ILE A 13 -36.02 11.56 38.66
N MET A 14 -35.72 10.65 39.59
CA MET A 14 -35.55 9.22 39.30
C MET A 14 -36.79 8.61 38.69
N MET A 15 -37.98 8.98 39.19
CA MET A 15 -39.25 8.43 38.68
C MET A 15 -39.55 8.95 37.25
N VAL A 16 -39.23 10.18 36.94
CA VAL A 16 -39.38 10.76 35.58
C VAL A 16 -38.42 10.08 34.58
N ILE A 17 -37.17 9.84 34.98
CA ILE A 17 -36.19 9.12 34.15
C ILE A 17 -36.64 7.68 33.89
N LEU A 18 -37.17 7.00 34.90
CA LEU A 18 -37.70 5.62 34.75
C LEU A 18 -38.88 5.56 33.79
N VAL A 19 -39.79 6.53 33.84
CA VAL A 19 -40.95 6.62 32.92
C VAL A 19 -40.53 6.92 31.51
N LEU A 20 -39.52 7.77 31.32
CA LEU A 20 -38.95 8.08 29.98
C LEU A 20 -38.26 6.85 29.36
N LEU A 21 -37.58 6.04 30.15
CA LEU A 21 -36.94 4.82 29.68
C LEU A 21 -37.95 3.73 29.26
N THR A 22 -39.11 3.67 29.92
CA THR A 22 -40.15 2.69 29.55
C THR A 22 -41.00 3.11 28.34
N LEU A 23 -41.06 4.40 28.02
CA LEU A 23 -41.77 4.89 26.84
C LEU A 23 -40.93 4.75 25.56
N GLY A 24 -39.60 4.64 25.66
CA GLY A 24 -38.71 4.46 24.53
C GLY A 24 -38.74 3.06 23.88
N CYS A 25 -39.27 2.04 24.60
CA CYS A 25 -39.30 0.67 24.10
C CYS A 25 -40.55 0.25 23.33
N ASN A 26 -41.53 1.12 23.13
CA ASN A 26 -42.82 0.79 22.52
C ASN A 26 -43.18 1.64 21.29
N MET A 27 -42.22 1.98 20.44
CA MET A 27 -42.57 2.47 19.08
C MET A 27 -42.80 1.27 18.14
N PRO A 28 -44.01 1.10 17.56
CA PRO A 28 -44.21 0.10 16.52
C PRO A 28 -43.41 0.50 15.27
N GLY A 29 -42.58 -0.42 14.81
CA GLY A 29 -41.66 -0.42 13.72
C GLY A 29 -41.90 0.56 12.57
N ALA A 30 -41.03 1.55 12.48
CA ALA A 30 -40.65 2.06 11.19
C ALA A 30 -39.81 0.96 10.52
N GLY A 31 -40.32 0.35 9.46
CA GLY A 31 -39.62 -0.67 8.70
C GLY A 31 -38.27 -0.13 8.26
N THR A 32 -37.21 -0.72 8.77
CA THR A 32 -35.87 -0.50 8.22
C THR A 32 -35.92 -0.93 6.76
N PRO A 33 -35.44 -0.10 5.81
CA PRO A 33 -35.25 -0.55 4.45
C PRO A 33 -34.31 -1.74 4.51
N GLN A 34 -34.77 -2.92 4.09
CA GLN A 34 -33.91 -4.07 3.90
C GLN A 34 -32.87 -3.70 2.85
N THR A 35 -31.66 -3.46 3.28
CA THR A 35 -30.52 -3.50 2.38
C THR A 35 -30.52 -4.88 1.73
N PRO A 36 -30.48 -4.98 0.39
CA PRO A 36 -30.42 -6.27 -0.27
C PRO A 36 -29.22 -7.04 0.28
N ALA A 37 -29.46 -8.28 0.71
CA ALA A 37 -28.42 -9.14 1.22
C ALA A 37 -27.32 -9.26 0.14
N PHE A 38 -26.09 -8.96 0.51
CA PHE A 38 -24.94 -9.12 -0.37
C PHE A 38 -24.81 -10.60 -0.76
N ASP A 39 -24.91 -10.88 -2.05
CA ASP A 39 -24.70 -12.23 -2.57
C ASP A 39 -23.26 -12.31 -3.12
N PRO A 40 -22.34 -12.95 -2.39
CA PRO A 40 -20.95 -13.08 -2.81
C PRO A 40 -20.78 -13.84 -4.13
N THR A 41 -21.70 -14.74 -4.43
CA THR A 41 -21.68 -15.53 -5.67
C THR A 41 -21.99 -14.63 -6.88
N LYS A 42 -22.94 -13.71 -6.72
CA LYS A 42 -23.28 -12.75 -7.78
C LYS A 42 -22.15 -11.75 -8.04
N ALA A 43 -21.52 -11.25 -6.98
CA ALA A 43 -20.37 -10.34 -7.11
C ALA A 43 -19.18 -11.01 -7.80
N ALA A 44 -18.89 -12.28 -7.47
CA ALA A 44 -17.83 -13.05 -8.11
C ALA A 44 -18.12 -13.31 -9.61
N LEU A 45 -19.37 -13.57 -9.97
CA LEU A 45 -19.78 -13.78 -11.37
C LEU A 45 -19.70 -12.48 -12.19
N GLU A 46 -20.09 -11.35 -11.63
CA GLU A 46 -19.99 -10.04 -12.29
C GLU A 46 -18.52 -9.65 -12.52
N PHE A 47 -17.63 -9.97 -11.57
CA PHE A 47 -16.20 -9.75 -11.71
C PHE A 47 -15.57 -10.62 -12.79
N GLN A 48 -15.94 -11.92 -12.85
CA GLN A 48 -15.47 -12.83 -13.90
C GLN A 48 -15.95 -12.40 -15.29
N ALA A 49 -17.19 -11.90 -15.39
CA ALA A 49 -17.73 -11.40 -16.65
C ALA A 49 -16.97 -10.15 -17.14
N THR A 50 -16.57 -9.26 -16.22
CA THR A 50 -15.80 -8.06 -16.55
C THR A 50 -14.38 -8.43 -17.00
N ALA A 51 -13.72 -9.37 -16.33
CA ALA A 51 -12.39 -9.85 -16.70
C ALA A 51 -12.38 -10.57 -18.06
N MET A 52 -13.43 -11.34 -18.37
CA MET A 52 -13.58 -11.96 -19.68
C MET A 52 -13.82 -10.94 -20.79
N SER A 53 -14.59 -9.89 -20.54
CA SER A 53 -14.82 -8.84 -21.54
C SER A 53 -13.56 -8.04 -21.86
N GLN A 54 -12.71 -7.80 -20.87
CA GLN A 54 -11.40 -7.16 -21.09
C GLN A 54 -10.46 -8.02 -21.94
N LYS A 55 -10.36 -9.34 -21.66
CA LYS A 55 -9.58 -10.25 -22.48
C LYS A 55 -10.05 -10.34 -23.92
N LEU A 56 -11.36 -10.31 -24.16
CA LEU A 56 -11.94 -10.29 -25.50
C LEU A 56 -11.61 -9.00 -26.27
N THR A 57 -11.56 -7.86 -25.55
CA THR A 57 -11.20 -6.57 -26.16
C THR A 57 -9.72 -6.51 -26.53
N GLU A 58 -8.84 -7.07 -25.71
CA GLU A 58 -7.40 -7.17 -26.01
C GLU A 58 -7.13 -8.12 -27.19
N GLN A 59 -7.83 -9.26 -27.29
CA GLN A 59 -7.71 -10.14 -28.43
C GLN A 59 -8.22 -9.51 -29.73
N ALA A 60 -9.25 -8.68 -29.67
CA ALA A 60 -9.76 -7.97 -30.84
C ALA A 60 -8.78 -6.89 -31.34
N ALA A 61 -8.05 -6.25 -30.44
CA ALA A 61 -7.02 -5.25 -30.78
C ALA A 61 -5.77 -5.87 -31.42
N ALA A 62 -5.45 -7.15 -31.11
CA ALA A 62 -4.31 -7.86 -31.66
C ALA A 62 -4.51 -8.36 -33.11
N THR A 63 -5.71 -8.23 -33.68
CA THR A 63 -6.05 -8.78 -35.02
C THR A 63 -6.08 -7.71 -36.12
N VAL A 64 -5.50 -6.53 -35.92
CA VAL A 64 -5.36 -5.52 -36.98
C VAL A 64 -4.16 -5.92 -37.85
N PRO A 65 -4.34 -6.21 -39.15
CA PRO A 65 -3.23 -6.58 -40.02
C PRO A 65 -2.29 -5.40 -40.25
N ALA A 66 -1.00 -5.66 -40.13
CA ALA A 66 0.06 -4.67 -40.37
C ALA A 66 -0.02 -4.14 -41.82
N PRO A 67 0.25 -2.83 -42.04
CA PRO A 67 0.26 -2.27 -43.39
C PRO A 67 1.37 -2.90 -44.22
N VAL A 68 1.02 -3.32 -45.43
CA VAL A 68 1.92 -3.90 -46.43
C VAL A 68 2.98 -2.84 -46.82
N ALA A 69 4.24 -3.15 -46.58
CA ALA A 69 5.33 -2.32 -46.99
C ALA A 69 5.49 -2.32 -48.53
N THR A 70 5.34 -1.17 -49.15
CA THR A 70 5.62 -0.95 -50.58
C THR A 70 7.12 -1.07 -50.80
N GLN A 71 7.54 -2.05 -51.59
CA GLN A 71 8.94 -2.19 -52.01
C GLN A 71 9.33 -1.04 -52.95
N VAL A 72 10.30 -0.27 -52.53
CA VAL A 72 10.99 0.71 -53.42
C VAL A 72 12.11 -0.04 -54.11
N ILE A 73 12.05 -0.07 -55.44
CA ILE A 73 13.08 -0.65 -56.31
C ILE A 73 14.29 0.33 -56.30
N SER A 74 15.42 -0.13 -55.78
CA SER A 74 16.67 0.62 -55.77
C SER A 74 17.45 0.37 -57.07
N LEU A 75 17.87 1.47 -57.65
CA LEU A 75 18.78 1.51 -58.81
C LEU A 75 20.20 1.09 -58.39
N PRO A 76 21.01 0.48 -59.24
CA PRO A 76 22.33 -0.03 -58.86
C PRO A 76 23.35 1.12 -58.71
N GLU A 77 23.98 1.17 -57.56
CA GLU A 77 25.10 2.06 -57.26
C GLU A 77 26.43 1.43 -57.68
N GLN A 78 27.27 2.30 -58.22
CA GLN A 78 28.60 2.11 -58.73
C GLN A 78 29.62 1.90 -57.60
N PRO A 79 30.65 1.03 -57.76
CA PRO A 79 31.60 0.74 -56.70
C PRO A 79 32.74 1.76 -56.65
N THR A 80 33.02 2.32 -55.46
CA THR A 80 34.38 2.79 -55.11
C THR A 80 34.45 3.21 -53.63
N SER A 81 35.16 2.44 -52.87
CA SER A 81 36.22 2.91 -51.96
C SER A 81 36.78 1.73 -51.13
N PRO A 82 38.07 1.78 -50.74
CA PRO A 82 38.72 0.68 -50.05
C PRO A 82 38.14 0.44 -48.63
N PRO A 83 38.23 -0.78 -48.13
CA PRO A 83 37.64 -1.12 -46.83
C PRO A 83 38.37 -0.35 -45.73
N PRO A 84 37.63 0.23 -44.76
CA PRO A 84 38.23 0.75 -43.56
C PRO A 84 38.81 -0.42 -42.75
N THR A 85 40.07 -0.21 -42.33
CA THR A 85 40.76 -1.08 -41.38
C THR A 85 39.86 -1.29 -40.16
N SER A 86 39.45 -2.54 -39.91
CA SER A 86 38.73 -2.91 -38.72
C SER A 86 39.62 -2.71 -37.50
N GLU A 87 39.32 -1.69 -36.72
CA GLU A 87 39.80 -1.65 -35.33
C GLU A 87 39.40 -2.94 -34.64
N PRO A 88 40.28 -3.55 -33.82
CA PRO A 88 39.89 -4.73 -33.05
C PRO A 88 38.70 -4.36 -32.16
N PRO A 89 37.70 -5.22 -32.04
CA PRO A 89 36.57 -4.95 -31.16
C PRO A 89 37.09 -4.71 -29.75
N THR A 90 36.85 -3.53 -29.23
CA THR A 90 37.06 -3.25 -27.81
C THR A 90 36.21 -4.25 -27.05
N GLU A 91 36.87 -5.17 -26.38
CA GLU A 91 36.23 -6.15 -25.50
C GLU A 91 35.47 -5.35 -24.46
N VAL A 92 34.14 -5.23 -24.60
CA VAL A 92 33.27 -4.68 -23.58
C VAL A 92 33.31 -5.67 -22.45
N VAL A 93 34.18 -5.41 -21.46
CA VAL A 93 34.18 -6.15 -20.20
C VAL A 93 32.76 -6.01 -19.64
N PRO A 94 31.98 -7.11 -19.54
CA PRO A 94 30.67 -7.02 -18.95
C PRO A 94 30.86 -6.51 -17.52
N THR A 95 30.43 -5.30 -17.25
CA THR A 95 30.25 -4.83 -15.86
C THR A 95 29.30 -5.85 -15.23
N ALA A 96 29.83 -6.63 -14.30
CA ALA A 96 29.05 -7.66 -13.63
C ALA A 96 27.86 -6.95 -12.97
N THR A 97 26.71 -7.01 -13.62
CA THR A 97 25.45 -6.63 -13.03
C THR A 97 25.23 -7.65 -11.93
N GLN A 98 25.55 -7.26 -10.69
CA GLN A 98 25.26 -8.09 -9.54
C GLN A 98 23.81 -8.49 -9.63
N ASP A 99 23.52 -9.78 -9.58
CA ASP A 99 22.18 -10.29 -9.64
C ASP A 99 21.36 -9.61 -8.52
N ILE A 100 20.28 -8.96 -8.90
CA ILE A 100 19.39 -8.26 -7.97
C ILE A 100 18.91 -9.18 -6.84
N GLU A 101 18.67 -10.46 -7.17
CA GLU A 101 18.27 -11.45 -6.18
C GLU A 101 19.40 -11.73 -5.14
N GLU A 102 20.66 -11.73 -5.57
CA GLU A 102 21.78 -11.91 -4.65
C GLU A 102 21.94 -10.70 -3.73
N ARG A 103 21.74 -9.49 -4.24
CA ARG A 103 21.74 -8.27 -3.45
C ARG A 103 20.59 -8.26 -2.43
N MET A 104 19.41 -8.71 -2.83
CA MET A 104 18.25 -8.81 -1.93
C MET A 104 18.53 -9.78 -0.77
N LYS A 105 19.16 -10.92 -1.02
CA LYS A 105 19.54 -11.88 0.05
C LYS A 105 20.53 -11.31 1.06
N SER A 106 21.30 -10.31 0.68
CA SER A 106 22.27 -9.62 1.54
C SER A 106 21.76 -8.30 2.10
N ALA A 107 20.55 -7.89 1.73
CA ALA A 107 19.93 -6.63 2.14
C ALA A 107 19.81 -6.54 3.67
N LYS A 108 20.05 -5.34 4.19
CA LYS A 108 19.84 -5.02 5.61
C LYS A 108 18.43 -4.48 5.75
N ILE A 109 17.56 -5.27 6.35
CA ILE A 109 16.13 -4.96 6.52
C ILE A 109 15.82 -4.77 8.00
N LEU A 110 15.18 -3.68 8.36
CA LEU A 110 14.65 -3.43 9.70
C LEU A 110 13.12 -3.53 9.65
N LEU A 111 12.55 -4.39 10.50
CA LEU A 111 11.12 -4.64 10.58
C LEU A 111 10.59 -4.28 11.97
N TYR A 112 9.64 -3.33 12.00
CA TYR A 112 8.68 -3.11 13.07
C TYR A 112 7.31 -3.65 12.60
N GLU A 113 6.69 -4.54 13.39
CA GLU A 113 5.35 -5.08 13.12
C GLU A 113 4.65 -5.33 14.45
N ASP A 114 3.50 -4.66 14.68
CA ASP A 114 2.84 -4.54 15.98
C ASP A 114 1.63 -5.46 16.16
N THR A 115 1.54 -6.53 15.38
CA THR A 115 0.39 -7.44 15.37
C THR A 115 0.69 -8.87 15.90
N PRO A 116 1.48 -9.05 16.99
CA PRO A 116 1.89 -10.41 17.43
C PRO A 116 0.73 -11.30 17.85
N TYR A 117 -0.41 -10.72 18.22
CA TYR A 117 -1.57 -11.48 18.71
C TYR A 117 -2.53 -11.93 17.61
N ILE A 118 -2.44 -11.33 16.41
CA ILE A 118 -3.35 -11.63 15.29
C ILE A 118 -2.63 -12.21 14.07
N GLY A 119 -1.31 -12.09 14.05
CA GLY A 119 -0.43 -12.66 13.02
C GLY A 119 0.56 -11.64 12.49
N LEU A 120 1.78 -12.09 12.30
CA LEU A 120 2.89 -11.29 11.77
C LEU A 120 3.04 -11.60 10.28
N TRP A 121 2.18 -11.00 9.45
CA TRP A 121 2.08 -11.36 8.03
C TRP A 121 3.23 -10.79 7.20
N ILE A 122 3.80 -9.66 7.63
CA ILE A 122 4.98 -9.07 6.98
C ILE A 122 6.21 -9.94 7.28
N GLN A 123 6.35 -10.37 8.55
CA GLN A 123 7.41 -11.30 8.96
C GLN A 123 7.31 -12.63 8.20
N ASP A 124 6.10 -13.18 8.10
CA ASP A 124 5.85 -14.42 7.34
C ASP A 124 6.25 -14.27 5.87
N THR A 125 5.98 -13.10 5.28
CA THR A 125 6.36 -12.78 3.90
C THR A 125 7.87 -12.73 3.73
N LEU A 126 8.60 -12.03 4.61
CA LEU A 126 10.07 -11.98 4.58
C LEU A 126 10.70 -13.37 4.72
N ASN A 127 10.11 -14.20 5.59
CA ASN A 127 10.53 -15.59 5.77
C ASN A 127 10.30 -16.43 4.50
N ALA A 128 9.14 -16.28 3.85
CA ALA A 128 8.81 -16.97 2.59
C ALA A 128 9.77 -16.57 1.46
N MET A 129 10.17 -15.30 1.41
CA MET A 129 11.17 -14.80 0.46
C MET A 129 12.61 -15.24 0.82
N GLY A 130 12.85 -15.85 1.98
CA GLY A 130 14.18 -16.25 2.45
C GLY A 130 15.11 -15.07 2.75
N LEU A 131 14.55 -13.89 3.06
CA LEU A 131 15.30 -12.68 3.36
C LEU A 131 15.71 -12.64 4.84
N LYS A 132 16.87 -12.02 5.10
CA LYS A 132 17.33 -11.76 6.47
C LYS A 132 16.88 -10.38 6.90
N TYR A 133 16.44 -10.26 8.15
CA TYR A 133 15.98 -8.99 8.70
C TYR A 133 16.24 -8.89 10.20
N THR A 134 16.30 -7.68 10.71
CA THR A 134 16.26 -7.37 12.14
C THR A 134 14.82 -7.10 12.52
N PHE A 135 14.24 -7.97 13.36
CA PHE A 135 12.88 -7.84 13.86
C PHE A 135 12.87 -7.24 15.26
N VAL A 136 12.09 -6.20 15.47
CA VAL A 136 11.96 -5.53 16.77
C VAL A 136 10.56 -5.68 17.39
N GLY A 137 9.65 -6.39 16.71
CA GLY A 137 8.28 -6.55 17.17
C GLY A 137 7.57 -5.21 17.25
N ASP A 138 6.84 -4.99 18.35
CA ASP A 138 6.18 -3.75 18.75
C ASP A 138 7.04 -2.88 19.70
N ALA A 139 8.30 -3.25 19.91
CA ALA A 139 9.22 -2.56 20.81
C ALA A 139 9.74 -1.25 20.18
N MET A 140 9.05 -0.15 20.42
CA MET A 140 9.39 1.16 19.90
C MET A 140 10.81 1.62 20.31
N GLY A 141 11.25 1.28 21.53
CA GLY A 141 12.60 1.60 22.01
C GLY A 141 13.68 0.93 21.17
N ASP A 142 13.54 -0.37 20.91
CA ASP A 142 14.45 -1.15 20.08
C ASP A 142 14.44 -0.68 18.63
N PHE A 143 13.26 -0.28 18.13
CA PHE A 143 13.14 0.28 16.79
C PHE A 143 13.95 1.58 16.66
N MET A 144 13.79 2.51 17.61
CA MET A 144 14.53 3.77 17.64
C MET A 144 16.04 3.56 17.83
N GLU A 145 16.46 2.58 18.65
CA GLU A 145 17.88 2.22 18.82
C GLU A 145 18.46 1.74 17.49
N ASN A 146 17.80 0.84 16.79
CA ASN A 146 18.23 0.33 15.49
C ASN A 146 18.27 1.43 14.42
N LEU A 147 17.28 2.31 14.38
CA LEU A 147 17.27 3.46 13.47
C LEU A 147 18.47 4.39 13.68
N ASN A 148 18.93 4.54 14.93
CA ASN A 148 20.06 5.41 15.31
C ASN A 148 21.41 4.69 15.40
N SER A 149 21.47 3.38 15.13
CA SER A 149 22.68 2.56 15.31
C SER A 149 23.82 2.84 14.32
N GLY A 150 23.64 3.69 13.33
CA GLY A 150 24.61 3.93 12.26
C GLY A 150 24.61 2.83 11.18
N ILE A 151 23.78 1.80 11.29
CA ILE A 151 23.58 0.80 10.24
C ILE A 151 22.95 1.48 9.03
N GLN A 152 23.54 1.25 7.86
CA GLN A 152 22.96 1.65 6.59
C GLN A 152 21.90 0.61 6.20
N TRP A 153 20.64 0.91 6.48
CA TRP A 153 19.52 0.05 6.14
C TRP A 153 19.19 0.17 4.66
N ASP A 154 18.99 -0.97 4.00
CA ASP A 154 18.49 -0.98 2.62
C ASP A 154 16.97 -0.81 2.58
N LEU A 155 16.27 -1.40 3.55
CA LEU A 155 14.83 -1.30 3.68
C LEU A 155 14.42 -1.16 5.15
N ILE A 156 13.53 -0.22 5.41
CA ILE A 156 12.82 -0.09 6.68
C ILE A 156 11.35 -0.41 6.42
N ILE A 157 10.76 -1.27 7.25
CA ILE A 157 9.35 -1.63 7.19
C ILE A 157 8.68 -1.25 8.51
N VAL A 158 7.57 -0.52 8.41
CA VAL A 158 6.72 -0.12 9.53
C VAL A 158 5.34 -0.72 9.30
N GLY A 159 5.04 -1.84 9.94
CA GLY A 159 3.72 -2.43 10.03
C GLY A 159 3.09 -2.03 11.38
N ALA A 160 2.28 -0.96 11.36
CA ALA A 160 1.69 -0.37 12.56
C ALA A 160 0.16 -0.47 12.50
N GLU A 161 -0.35 -1.68 12.38
CA GLU A 161 -1.76 -1.95 12.19
C GLU A 161 -2.57 -1.88 13.49
N SER A 162 -1.96 -2.26 14.64
CA SER A 162 -2.66 -2.27 15.92
C SER A 162 -2.91 -0.86 16.49
N HIS A 163 -2.18 0.13 16.00
CA HIS A 163 -2.13 1.55 16.37
C HIS A 163 -1.94 1.86 17.86
N ASP A 164 -1.85 0.86 18.69
CA ASP A 164 -1.51 1.03 20.09
C ASP A 164 -0.04 1.49 20.20
N TYR A 165 0.18 2.62 20.86
CA TYR A 165 1.51 3.13 21.18
C TYR A 165 2.33 3.75 20.03
N VAL A 166 1.80 3.92 18.83
CA VAL A 166 2.53 4.54 17.73
C VAL A 166 2.28 6.05 17.69
N SER A 167 3.20 6.82 18.27
CA SER A 167 3.17 8.31 18.21
C SER A 167 3.77 8.87 16.92
N GLY A 168 4.52 8.06 16.20
CA GLY A 168 5.19 8.45 14.96
C GLY A 168 6.51 9.18 15.14
N ASP A 169 7.09 9.23 16.35
CA ASP A 169 8.36 9.93 16.62
C ASP A 169 9.53 9.42 15.76
N PHE A 170 9.50 8.16 15.37
CA PHE A 170 10.49 7.54 14.49
C PHE A 170 10.48 8.11 13.06
N PHE A 171 9.41 8.77 12.63
CA PHE A 171 9.34 9.32 11.26
C PHE A 171 10.35 10.43 10.99
N ASP A 172 10.80 11.16 12.02
CA ASP A 172 11.86 12.16 11.87
C ASP A 172 13.15 11.49 11.40
N VAL A 173 13.54 10.37 12.04
CA VAL A 173 14.75 9.61 11.69
C VAL A 173 14.57 8.88 10.37
N ILE A 174 13.42 8.24 10.16
CA ILE A 174 13.11 7.55 8.89
C ILE A 174 13.19 8.53 7.71
N MET A 175 12.65 9.74 7.86
CA MET A 175 12.69 10.76 6.83
C MET A 175 14.12 11.11 6.44
N GLU A 176 15.01 11.25 7.43
CA GLU A 176 16.43 11.48 7.18
C GLU A 176 17.05 10.32 6.40
N ARG A 177 16.82 9.06 6.83
CA ARG A 177 17.29 7.85 6.16
C ARG A 177 16.82 7.74 4.70
N VAL A 178 15.53 8.00 4.45
CA VAL A 178 14.96 7.97 3.09
C VAL A 178 15.60 9.02 2.17
N VAL A 179 15.84 10.23 2.68
CA VAL A 179 16.35 11.35 1.88
C VAL A 179 17.86 11.27 1.70
N GLN A 180 18.61 11.08 2.79
CA GLN A 180 20.09 11.16 2.76
C GLN A 180 20.69 9.82 2.35
N ASP A 181 20.31 8.74 3.00
CA ASP A 181 20.87 7.40 2.77
C ASP A 181 20.21 6.66 1.60
N LYS A 182 19.14 7.23 1.02
CA LYS A 182 18.33 6.61 -0.03
C LYS A 182 17.70 5.29 0.41
N THR A 183 17.52 5.07 1.70
CA THR A 183 16.88 3.89 2.26
C THR A 183 15.48 3.70 1.66
N ALA A 184 15.11 2.47 1.31
CA ALA A 184 13.75 2.14 0.92
C ALA A 184 12.86 2.07 2.17
N LEU A 185 11.57 2.35 1.98
CA LEU A 185 10.60 2.39 3.08
C LEU A 185 9.26 1.80 2.64
N ILE A 186 8.70 0.93 3.46
CA ILE A 186 7.30 0.52 3.37
C ILE A 186 6.63 0.87 4.67
N VAL A 187 5.49 1.59 4.59
CA VAL A 187 4.67 1.95 5.76
C VAL A 187 3.28 1.37 5.54
N GLU A 188 2.82 0.58 6.47
CA GLU A 188 1.43 0.21 6.64
C GLU A 188 0.90 0.90 7.90
N MET A 189 -0.05 1.82 7.72
CA MET A 189 -0.62 2.60 8.80
C MET A 189 -1.96 3.20 8.36
N TRP A 190 -3.05 2.82 8.99
CA TRP A 190 -4.42 3.11 8.55
C TRP A 190 -5.13 4.21 9.34
N TYR A 191 -4.44 4.86 10.29
CA TYR A 191 -4.99 5.90 11.18
C TYR A 191 -4.23 7.23 11.05
N LEU A 192 -3.98 7.65 9.82
CA LEU A 192 -3.25 8.90 9.53
C LEU A 192 -3.96 10.14 10.05
N ASP A 193 -5.28 10.11 10.25
CA ASP A 193 -6.07 11.17 10.86
C ASP A 193 -5.58 11.54 12.26
N LEU A 194 -5.02 10.58 13.01
CA LEU A 194 -4.44 10.78 14.34
C LEU A 194 -3.02 11.33 14.29
N ILE A 195 -2.24 11.01 13.25
CA ILE A 195 -0.81 11.33 13.17
C ILE A 195 -0.42 12.18 11.95
N SER A 196 -1.34 12.44 11.00
CA SER A 196 -1.04 13.12 9.74
C SER A 196 -0.51 14.54 9.88
N GLU A 197 -0.90 15.25 10.95
CA GLU A 197 -0.40 16.58 11.28
C GLU A 197 0.84 16.53 12.20
N GLY A 198 1.26 15.34 12.62
CA GLY A 198 2.44 15.10 13.46
C GLY A 198 3.69 14.76 12.66
N ARG A 199 4.48 13.85 13.20
CA ARG A 199 5.81 13.49 12.69
C ARG A 199 5.84 12.86 11.29
N ILE A 200 4.76 12.21 10.85
CA ILE A 200 4.67 11.64 9.50
C ILE A 200 4.49 12.72 8.42
N LYS A 201 3.99 13.90 8.76
CA LYS A 201 3.66 14.96 7.79
C LYS A 201 4.83 15.38 6.88
N PRO A 202 6.06 15.55 7.36
CA PRO A 202 7.21 15.83 6.49
C PRO A 202 7.43 14.73 5.44
N LEU A 203 7.29 13.46 5.83
CA LEU A 203 7.45 12.33 4.92
C LEU A 203 6.34 12.33 3.86
N THR A 204 5.08 12.40 4.25
CA THR A 204 3.95 12.39 3.30
C THR A 204 3.97 13.61 2.37
N THR A 205 4.30 14.79 2.89
CA THR A 205 4.45 16.02 2.09
C THR A 205 5.57 15.87 1.07
N LYS A 206 6.71 15.32 1.46
CA LYS A 206 7.85 15.12 0.56
C LYS A 206 7.61 13.99 -0.43
N CYS A 207 6.86 12.97 -0.03
CA CYS A 207 6.30 11.95 -0.91
C CYS A 207 5.32 12.56 -1.94
N GLY A 208 4.72 13.70 -1.65
CA GLY A 208 3.76 14.36 -2.55
C GLY A 208 2.32 13.90 -2.35
N VAL A 209 2.00 13.38 -1.19
CA VAL A 209 0.65 12.96 -0.82
C VAL A 209 0.22 13.62 0.49
N LYS A 210 -1.08 13.62 0.74
CA LYS A 210 -1.63 13.96 2.06
C LYS A 210 -2.89 13.15 2.36
N LEU A 211 -3.21 13.06 3.64
CA LEU A 211 -4.51 12.57 4.10
C LEU A 211 -5.63 13.38 3.47
N GLN A 212 -6.63 12.71 2.92
CA GLN A 212 -7.85 13.32 2.43
C GLN A 212 -8.96 13.24 3.47
N LYS A 213 -9.26 12.06 3.93
CA LYS A 213 -10.19 11.72 5.02
C LYS A 213 -10.06 10.26 5.38
N SER A 214 -10.49 9.90 6.59
CA SER A 214 -10.65 8.51 7.00
C SER A 214 -11.92 7.88 6.42
N TYR A 215 -12.01 6.56 6.43
CA TYR A 215 -13.19 5.80 6.07
C TYR A 215 -13.45 4.72 7.13
N ASP A 216 -14.74 4.46 7.40
CA ASP A 216 -15.16 3.63 8.54
C ASP A 216 -15.52 2.19 8.15
N ALA A 217 -15.50 1.86 6.88
CA ALA A 217 -15.85 0.52 6.42
C ALA A 217 -14.82 0.01 5.41
N PRO A 218 -14.25 -1.18 5.64
CA PRO A 218 -13.36 -1.79 4.66
C PRO A 218 -14.11 -2.03 3.35
N SER A 219 -13.40 -1.92 2.25
CA SER A 219 -13.94 -2.06 0.91
C SER A 219 -12.95 -2.78 0.01
N SER A 220 -13.39 -3.24 -1.14
CA SER A 220 -12.49 -3.77 -2.16
C SER A 220 -11.54 -2.69 -2.66
N ILE A 221 -10.31 -3.06 -2.91
CA ILE A 221 -9.24 -2.19 -3.39
C ILE A 221 -9.00 -2.51 -4.87
N TYR A 222 -9.02 -1.48 -5.70
CA TYR A 222 -8.80 -1.58 -7.14
C TYR A 222 -7.41 -1.06 -7.49
N TRP A 223 -6.71 -1.72 -8.42
CA TRP A 223 -5.48 -1.19 -8.97
C TRP A 223 -5.79 0.00 -9.89
N LEU A 224 -5.28 1.18 -9.56
CA LEU A 224 -5.37 2.39 -10.39
C LEU A 224 -4.29 2.34 -11.48
N GLU A 225 -3.14 1.74 -11.15
CA GLU A 225 -2.00 1.54 -12.03
C GLU A 225 -1.74 0.03 -12.20
N SER A 226 -2.67 -0.67 -12.85
CA SER A 226 -2.65 -2.14 -12.98
C SER A 226 -1.38 -2.71 -13.64
N ASN A 227 -0.70 -1.93 -14.48
CA ASN A 227 0.56 -2.31 -15.12
C ASN A 227 1.80 -2.01 -14.26
N SER A 228 1.62 -1.46 -13.06
CA SER A 228 2.75 -1.20 -12.17
C SER A 228 3.49 -2.49 -11.82
N PRO A 229 4.85 -2.49 -11.82
CA PRO A 229 5.63 -3.63 -11.33
C PRO A 229 5.23 -4.05 -9.91
N VAL A 230 4.78 -3.11 -9.08
CA VAL A 230 4.30 -3.38 -7.71
C VAL A 230 3.15 -4.40 -7.66
N PHE A 231 2.40 -4.57 -8.75
CA PHE A 231 1.32 -5.55 -8.82
C PHE A 231 1.66 -6.76 -9.70
N ASN A 232 2.82 -6.74 -10.37
CA ASN A 232 3.15 -7.75 -11.39
C ASN A 232 4.51 -8.41 -11.18
N GLU A 233 5.36 -7.91 -10.28
CA GLU A 233 6.71 -8.43 -10.03
C GLU A 233 7.01 -8.55 -8.54
N PRO A 234 7.52 -9.68 -8.05
CA PRO A 234 7.76 -10.94 -8.77
C PRO A 234 6.49 -11.74 -9.02
N ASN A 235 5.36 -11.38 -8.40
CA ASN A 235 4.10 -12.10 -8.48
C ASN A 235 3.01 -11.24 -9.11
N THR A 236 2.03 -11.86 -9.76
CA THR A 236 0.81 -11.17 -10.16
C THR A 236 -0.13 -11.09 -8.96
N ALA A 237 -0.23 -9.91 -8.34
CA ALA A 237 -1.18 -9.64 -7.26
C ALA A 237 -2.52 -9.21 -7.85
N MET A 238 -3.60 -9.81 -7.35
CA MET A 238 -4.97 -9.43 -7.72
C MET A 238 -5.49 -8.30 -6.84
N PRO A 239 -6.40 -7.44 -7.34
CA PRO A 239 -7.11 -6.48 -6.51
C PRO A 239 -7.70 -7.14 -5.27
N LEU A 240 -7.58 -6.49 -4.11
CA LEU A 240 -7.99 -7.07 -2.85
C LEU A 240 -9.50 -6.96 -2.66
N ILE A 241 -10.14 -8.08 -2.36
CA ILE A 241 -11.56 -8.12 -2.03
C ILE A 241 -11.68 -8.15 -0.50
N HIS A 242 -12.44 -7.21 0.04
CA HIS A 242 -12.73 -7.18 1.47
C HIS A 242 -13.24 -8.53 1.96
N TYR A 243 -12.61 -9.05 3.01
CA TYR A 243 -12.90 -10.38 3.55
C TYR A 243 -13.42 -10.32 5.00
N ASN A 244 -12.87 -9.40 5.81
CA ASN A 244 -13.16 -9.29 7.23
C ASN A 244 -13.20 -7.82 7.66
N ALA A 245 -13.80 -7.51 8.78
CA ALA A 245 -13.76 -6.20 9.43
C ALA A 245 -13.09 -6.37 10.81
N TYR A 246 -11.80 -6.63 10.79
CA TYR A 246 -11.07 -7.02 12.01
C TYR A 246 -11.12 -5.92 13.08
N TRP A 247 -10.91 -4.67 12.67
CA TRP A 247 -10.83 -3.51 13.56
C TRP A 247 -12.17 -2.80 13.79
N ASN A 248 -13.30 -3.52 13.81
CA ASN A 248 -14.63 -2.96 14.11
C ASN A 248 -15.01 -1.75 13.26
N TYR A 249 -14.77 -1.84 11.95
CA TYR A 249 -15.07 -0.77 10.98
C TYR A 249 -14.18 0.48 11.06
N GLN A 250 -13.12 0.49 11.83
CA GLN A 250 -12.04 1.45 11.68
C GLN A 250 -11.06 0.88 10.67
N SER A 251 -11.08 1.35 9.42
CA SER A 251 -10.51 0.55 8.34
C SER A 251 -9.39 1.22 7.57
N GLY A 252 -9.28 2.54 7.60
CA GLY A 252 -8.20 3.18 6.89
C GLY A 252 -8.42 4.64 6.49
N ASP A 253 -7.49 5.11 5.69
CA ASP A 253 -7.41 6.51 5.28
C ASP A 253 -7.27 6.63 3.77
N TYR A 254 -7.94 7.63 3.20
CA TYR A 254 -7.73 8.01 1.81
C TYR A 254 -6.59 9.01 1.68
N LEU A 255 -5.71 8.73 0.74
CA LEU A 255 -4.67 9.65 0.29
C LEU A 255 -5.11 10.42 -0.95
N ARG A 256 -4.60 11.65 -1.09
CA ARG A 256 -4.67 12.41 -2.33
C ARG A 256 -3.30 12.95 -2.72
N LEU A 257 -3.07 13.12 -4.01
CA LEU A 257 -1.87 13.74 -4.54
C LEU A 257 -1.84 15.24 -4.22
N LEU A 258 -0.66 15.75 -3.93
CA LEU A 258 -0.40 17.18 -3.89
C LEU A 258 -0.17 17.71 -5.33
N PRO A 259 -0.50 18.96 -5.63
CA PRO A 259 -0.22 19.55 -6.94
C PRO A 259 1.26 19.51 -7.28
N GLY A 260 1.60 19.04 -8.48
CA GLY A 260 2.98 18.91 -8.94
C GLY A 260 3.78 17.78 -8.29
N SER A 261 3.10 16.83 -7.67
CA SER A 261 3.70 15.64 -7.06
C SER A 261 4.21 14.66 -8.10
N ASP A 262 5.37 14.04 -7.82
CA ASP A 262 5.89 12.90 -8.56
C ASP A 262 5.39 11.56 -8.01
N ALA A 263 4.56 11.59 -6.96
CA ALA A 263 3.95 10.39 -6.41
C ALA A 263 2.89 9.82 -7.35
N THR A 264 2.67 8.52 -7.22
CA THR A 264 1.61 7.81 -7.91
C THR A 264 0.69 7.14 -6.90
N LEU A 265 -0.62 7.33 -7.01
CA LEU A 265 -1.60 6.50 -6.32
C LEU A 265 -1.75 5.19 -7.09
N LEU A 266 -1.17 4.13 -6.55
CA LEU A 266 -1.14 2.81 -7.19
C LEU A 266 -2.49 2.10 -7.10
N ALA A 267 -3.18 2.24 -5.97
CA ALA A 267 -4.47 1.61 -5.69
C ALA A 267 -5.40 2.53 -4.92
N GLY A 268 -6.69 2.28 -5.03
CA GLY A 268 -7.74 3.03 -4.35
C GLY A 268 -9.06 2.27 -4.29
N MET A 269 -10.03 2.82 -3.59
CA MET A 269 -11.36 2.21 -3.44
C MET A 269 -12.35 2.66 -4.51
N PHE A 270 -11.98 3.58 -5.38
CA PHE A 270 -12.80 4.07 -6.48
C PHE A 270 -12.03 3.97 -7.78
N GLN A 271 -12.58 3.25 -8.75
CA GLN A 271 -12.00 3.16 -10.08
C GLN A 271 -11.92 4.56 -10.73
N ASN A 272 -10.85 4.78 -11.50
CA ASN A 272 -10.60 6.04 -12.24
C ASN A 272 -10.42 7.30 -11.36
N ARG A 273 -10.03 7.15 -10.09
CA ARG A 273 -9.73 8.26 -9.18
C ARG A 273 -8.23 8.31 -8.86
N ASN A 274 -7.42 8.65 -9.88
CA ASN A 274 -5.94 8.54 -9.83
C ASN A 274 -5.26 9.68 -9.04
N SER A 275 -6.00 10.68 -8.56
CA SER A 275 -5.45 11.81 -7.81
C SER A 275 -5.93 11.89 -6.37
N ASP A 276 -6.99 11.17 -6.03
CA ASP A 276 -7.62 11.16 -4.71
C ASP A 276 -8.26 9.80 -4.41
N TYR A 277 -8.62 9.57 -3.14
CA TYR A 277 -9.14 8.29 -2.65
C TYR A 277 -8.18 7.10 -2.86
N GLY A 278 -6.86 7.37 -2.94
CA GLY A 278 -5.84 6.35 -2.95
C GLY A 278 -5.66 5.70 -1.57
N VAL A 279 -5.27 4.44 -1.55
CA VAL A 279 -4.93 3.69 -0.34
C VAL A 279 -3.55 3.04 -0.42
N ILE A 280 -2.93 3.07 -1.59
CA ILE A 280 -1.52 2.76 -1.80
C ILE A 280 -0.91 3.89 -2.62
N ALA A 281 0.16 4.47 -2.11
CA ALA A 281 0.94 5.47 -2.82
C ALA A 281 2.40 5.02 -2.96
N SER A 282 3.01 5.34 -4.09
CA SER A 282 4.45 5.16 -4.33
C SER A 282 5.11 6.49 -4.63
N CYS A 283 6.30 6.71 -4.09
CA CYS A 283 7.08 7.93 -4.27
C CYS A 283 8.58 7.66 -4.14
N PHE A 284 9.40 8.71 -4.23
CA PHE A 284 10.86 8.59 -4.17
C PHE A 284 11.39 7.55 -5.17
N GLU A 285 10.94 7.65 -6.43
CA GLU A 285 11.38 6.75 -7.52
C GLU A 285 11.03 5.26 -7.25
N GLY A 286 9.92 5.01 -6.56
CA GLY A 286 9.48 3.67 -6.19
C GLY A 286 10.13 3.09 -4.92
N ARG A 287 11.01 3.84 -4.25
CA ARG A 287 11.65 3.40 -3.00
C ARG A 287 10.75 3.50 -1.77
N VAL A 288 9.66 4.24 -1.85
CA VAL A 288 8.72 4.40 -0.73
C VAL A 288 7.34 3.95 -1.14
N ILE A 289 6.74 3.08 -0.36
CA ILE A 289 5.34 2.66 -0.44
C ILE A 289 4.64 3.03 0.85
N LEU A 290 3.50 3.70 0.71
CA LEU A 290 2.58 4.00 1.81
C LEU A 290 1.29 3.22 1.58
N GLN A 291 0.94 2.32 2.49
CA GLN A 291 -0.32 1.59 2.55
C GLN A 291 -1.15 2.14 3.71
N THR A 292 -2.41 2.46 3.46
CA THR A 292 -3.30 3.10 4.44
C THR A 292 -4.57 2.30 4.71
N PHE A 293 -4.47 0.99 4.68
CA PHE A 293 -5.52 0.04 5.05
C PHE A 293 -4.94 -1.11 5.87
N CYS A 294 -5.81 -1.81 6.62
CA CYS A 294 -5.42 -2.93 7.46
C CYS A 294 -5.21 -4.20 6.64
N ASN A 295 -4.09 -4.88 6.82
CA ASN A 295 -3.83 -6.17 6.19
C ASN A 295 -4.90 -7.22 6.57
N HIS A 296 -5.28 -7.28 7.85
CA HIS A 296 -6.18 -8.31 8.38
C HIS A 296 -7.65 -8.16 7.96
N ASP A 297 -7.99 -7.10 7.24
CA ASP A 297 -9.30 -6.95 6.59
C ASP A 297 -9.42 -7.75 5.28
N TYR A 298 -8.32 -8.29 4.78
CA TYR A 298 -8.23 -9.03 3.52
C TYR A 298 -7.74 -10.46 3.74
N ARG A 299 -7.64 -11.24 2.67
CA ARG A 299 -7.15 -12.61 2.75
C ARG A 299 -5.64 -12.62 2.86
N LYS A 300 -5.12 -13.44 3.78
CA LYS A 300 -3.69 -13.53 4.06
C LYS A 300 -2.85 -13.86 2.82
N ASP A 301 -3.29 -14.82 2.03
CA ASP A 301 -2.59 -15.25 0.82
C ASP A 301 -2.51 -14.13 -0.24
N GLU A 302 -3.56 -13.34 -0.40
CA GLU A 302 -3.58 -12.19 -1.32
C GLU A 302 -2.67 -11.06 -0.81
N VAL A 303 -2.73 -10.76 0.48
CA VAL A 303 -1.89 -9.73 1.13
C VAL A 303 -0.42 -10.12 1.10
N GLN A 304 -0.07 -11.38 1.33
CA GLN A 304 1.32 -11.83 1.29
C GLN A 304 1.93 -11.66 -0.10
N LEU A 305 1.22 -12.00 -1.18
CA LEU A 305 1.69 -11.75 -2.55
C LEU A 305 1.94 -10.26 -2.82
N LEU A 306 1.07 -9.39 -2.29
CA LEU A 306 1.23 -7.94 -2.40
C LEU A 306 2.47 -7.46 -1.64
N TRP A 307 2.70 -7.98 -0.43
CA TRP A 307 3.89 -7.64 0.37
C TRP A 307 5.19 -8.17 -0.24
N GLU A 308 5.20 -9.36 -0.83
CA GLU A 308 6.34 -9.84 -1.62
C GLU A 308 6.69 -8.85 -2.74
N ASN A 309 5.68 -8.37 -3.45
CA ASN A 309 5.86 -7.37 -4.50
C ASN A 309 6.35 -6.02 -3.96
N TYR A 310 5.82 -5.54 -2.83
CA TYR A 310 6.30 -4.32 -2.19
C TYR A 310 7.79 -4.43 -1.84
N ILE A 311 8.19 -5.49 -1.14
CA ILE A 311 9.56 -5.71 -0.71
C ILE A 311 10.49 -5.80 -1.92
N TYR A 312 10.11 -6.60 -2.92
CA TYR A 312 10.90 -6.77 -4.14
C TYR A 312 11.11 -5.44 -4.87
N ASN A 313 10.03 -4.69 -5.14
CA ASN A 313 10.12 -3.48 -5.94
C ASN A 313 10.81 -2.32 -5.22
N THR A 314 10.60 -2.17 -3.90
CA THR A 314 11.29 -1.13 -3.13
C THR A 314 12.78 -1.40 -3.00
N LEU A 315 13.20 -2.65 -2.79
CA LEU A 315 14.62 -3.04 -2.80
C LEU A 315 15.24 -2.88 -4.20
N LYS A 316 14.55 -3.29 -5.26
CA LYS A 316 14.98 -3.08 -6.65
C LYS A 316 15.21 -1.60 -6.93
N SER A 317 14.29 -0.74 -6.52
CA SER A 317 14.40 0.72 -6.64
C SER A 317 15.56 1.28 -5.80
N ARG A 318 15.74 0.78 -4.57
CA ARG A 318 16.87 1.14 -3.71
C ARG A 318 18.21 0.82 -4.37
N PHE A 319 18.34 -0.37 -4.92
CA PHE A 319 19.59 -0.83 -5.55
C PHE A 319 19.86 -0.16 -6.90
N ALA A 320 18.85 0.41 -7.54
CA ALA A 320 19.03 1.21 -8.73
C ALA A 320 19.68 2.58 -8.44
N VAL A 321 19.45 3.17 -7.27
CA VAL A 321 19.99 4.48 -6.88
C VAL A 321 21.24 4.40 -6.00
N VAL A 322 21.49 3.24 -5.40
CA VAL A 322 22.71 2.97 -4.61
C VAL A 322 23.29 1.64 -5.11
N PRO A 323 24.20 1.70 -6.08
CA PRO A 323 24.81 0.54 -6.72
C PRO A 323 25.76 -0.25 -5.80
#